data_555122da73f0b0a78c6409dfd41435ca
#
_entry.id   555122da73f0b0a78c6409dfd41435ca
#
_cell.length_a   1.000
_cell.length_b   1.000
_cell.length_c   1.000
_cell.angle_alpha   90.00
_cell.angle_beta   90.00
_cell.angle_gamma   90.00
#
_symmetry.space_group_name_H-M   'P 1'
#
loop_
_entity.id
_entity.type
_entity.pdbx_description
1 polymer ?
#
loop_
_entity_poly.entity_id
_entity_poly.type
_entity_poly.pdbx_seq_one_letter_code
_entity_poly.pdbx_strand_id
1 'polypeptide(L)'
;MKDGLSQVIVNIEAQKAEPSAYDIINRAVFYVSRMISSQKGREFVNSNYNDIKRVYSIWICMNMSQNCMNYIHFTQESVVGTYQWKGDIDLANIVLIGLAEDLPEKEERYELHRLLGALLSAKLNVDEKFDIIGNEFDIPLESDIRKDVNDMCNLSQGIKEQAYVEGTENGIAIGKQEGIAETIIKMSRKGYEAEQISDILDMTAEEVREIIENE
;
A
#
# COMPACT_ATOMS: atom_id res chain seq x y z
N MET A 1 -28.51 8.28 33.04
CA MET A 1 -27.32 7.51 32.67
C MET A 1 -27.24 7.58 31.13
N LYS A 2 -26.23 8.25 30.58
CA LYS A 2 -25.95 8.16 29.15
C LYS A 2 -25.28 6.80 28.96
N ASP A 3 -25.92 5.89 28.26
CA ASP A 3 -25.30 4.66 27.82
C ASP A 3 -24.10 5.04 26.95
N GLY A 4 -22.90 4.88 27.53
CA GLY A 4 -21.65 5.33 26.92
C GLY A 4 -21.21 4.39 25.81
N LEU A 5 -21.85 4.47 24.66
CA LEU A 5 -21.26 3.99 23.41
C LEU A 5 -20.06 4.89 23.14
N SER A 6 -18.86 4.38 23.40
CA SER A 6 -17.61 5.02 22.99
C SER A 6 -17.63 5.16 21.48
N GLN A 7 -17.83 6.38 20.99
CA GLN A 7 -17.70 6.66 19.54
C GLN A 7 -16.20 6.67 19.19
N VAL A 8 -15.82 5.86 18.21
CA VAL A 8 -14.48 5.82 17.64
C VAL A 8 -14.51 6.26 16.19
N ILE A 9 -13.43 6.83 15.71
CA ILE A 9 -13.22 7.17 14.31
C ILE A 9 -12.23 6.15 13.75
N VAL A 10 -12.64 5.44 12.70
CA VAL A 10 -11.80 4.40 12.07
C VAL A 10 -11.53 4.80 10.62
N ASN A 11 -10.27 4.72 10.23
CA ASN A 11 -9.81 4.77 8.85
C ASN A 11 -9.14 3.44 8.50
N ILE A 12 -9.48 2.87 7.34
CA ILE A 12 -8.87 1.64 6.83
C ILE A 12 -8.26 1.95 5.47
N GLU A 13 -6.97 1.69 5.33
CA GLU A 13 -6.20 1.87 4.11
C GLU A 13 -5.68 0.51 3.63
N ALA A 14 -5.89 0.20 2.35
CA ALA A 14 -5.26 -0.94 1.70
C ALA A 14 -4.09 -0.48 0.84
N GLN A 15 -2.91 -1.05 1.09
CA GLN A 15 -1.66 -0.73 0.40
C GLN A 15 -1.17 -1.96 -0.36
N LYS A 16 -1.10 -1.89 -1.69
CA LYS A 16 -0.77 -3.03 -2.55
C LYS A 16 0.68 -3.51 -2.39
N ALA A 17 1.61 -2.60 -2.12
CA ALA A 17 3.02 -2.89 -1.93
C ALA A 17 3.64 -1.85 -1.01
N GLU A 18 4.77 -2.19 -0.39
CA GLU A 18 5.54 -1.24 0.40
C GLU A 18 6.03 -0.09 -0.51
N PRO A 19 5.74 1.17 -0.18
CA PRO A 19 6.17 2.30 -1.00
C PRO A 19 7.68 2.49 -0.91
N SER A 20 8.33 2.74 -2.05
CA SER A 20 9.78 3.01 -2.10
C SER A 20 10.14 4.46 -1.77
N ALA A 21 9.19 5.39 -1.84
CA ALA A 21 9.43 6.82 -1.66
C ALA A 21 9.29 7.30 -0.21
N TYR A 22 8.67 6.53 0.68
CA TYR A 22 8.45 6.89 2.08
C TYR A 22 8.14 5.67 2.94
N ASP A 23 8.38 5.78 4.25
CA ASP A 23 8.01 4.75 5.22
C ASP A 23 6.52 4.83 5.54
N ILE A 24 5.83 3.70 5.47
CA ILE A 24 4.38 3.62 5.68
C ILE A 24 3.97 4.07 7.10
N ILE A 25 4.82 3.82 8.08
CA ILE A 25 4.60 4.24 9.47
C ILE A 25 4.51 5.77 9.59
N ASN A 26 5.36 6.51 8.87
CA ASN A 26 5.35 7.98 8.89
C ASN A 26 4.06 8.52 8.29
N ARG A 27 3.57 7.90 7.22
CA ARG A 27 2.29 8.24 6.61
C ARG A 27 1.12 7.93 7.55
N ALA A 28 1.13 6.80 8.23
CA ALA A 28 0.11 6.41 9.19
C ALA A 28 0.05 7.37 10.38
N VAL A 29 1.21 7.80 10.92
CA VAL A 29 1.31 8.82 11.98
C VAL A 29 0.73 10.16 11.51
N PHE A 30 1.06 10.57 10.28
CA PHE A 30 0.50 11.81 9.70
C PHE A 30 -1.03 11.73 9.59
N TYR A 31 -1.58 10.61 9.13
CA TYR A 31 -3.02 10.45 8.96
C TYR A 31 -3.76 10.43 10.30
N VAL A 32 -3.28 9.68 11.29
CA VAL A 32 -3.90 9.66 12.62
C VAL A 32 -3.88 11.04 13.28
N SER A 33 -2.79 11.79 13.11
CA SER A 33 -2.66 13.16 13.60
C SER A 33 -3.68 14.11 12.95
N ARG A 34 -3.88 13.99 11.64
CA ARG A 34 -4.90 14.74 10.91
C ARG A 34 -6.30 14.40 11.39
N MET A 35 -6.61 13.12 11.61
CA MET A 35 -7.92 12.67 12.09
C MET A 35 -8.22 13.22 13.48
N ILE A 36 -7.24 13.27 14.38
CA ILE A 36 -7.39 13.92 15.70
C ILE A 36 -7.61 15.41 15.54
N SER A 37 -6.73 16.10 14.80
CA SER A 37 -6.80 17.54 14.60
C SER A 37 -8.09 18.00 13.93
N SER A 38 -8.63 17.24 12.98
CA SER A 38 -9.86 17.56 12.24
C SER A 38 -11.13 17.47 13.07
N GLN A 39 -11.08 16.95 14.29
CA GLN A 39 -12.24 16.86 15.18
C GLN A 39 -12.62 18.22 15.76
N LYS A 40 -11.67 19.15 15.86
CA LYS A 40 -11.96 20.52 16.34
C LYS A 40 -12.93 21.23 15.39
N GLY A 41 -14.01 21.73 15.96
CA GLY A 41 -15.10 22.37 15.19
C GLY A 41 -16.14 21.40 14.62
N ARG A 42 -15.91 20.10 14.69
CA ARG A 42 -16.83 19.03 14.24
C ARG A 42 -17.34 18.19 15.41
N GLU A 43 -16.42 17.55 16.13
CA GLU A 43 -16.77 16.66 17.25
C GLU A 43 -16.75 17.40 18.59
N PHE A 44 -15.90 18.42 18.71
CA PHE A 44 -15.86 19.29 19.89
C PHE A 44 -15.62 20.74 19.49
N VAL A 45 -16.07 21.67 20.36
CA VAL A 45 -15.93 23.12 20.18
C VAL A 45 -15.25 23.75 21.40
N ASN A 46 -14.72 24.93 21.23
CA ASN A 46 -14.03 25.69 22.27
C ASN A 46 -12.87 24.89 22.89
N SER A 47 -12.87 24.73 24.21
CA SER A 47 -11.81 24.04 24.98
C SER A 47 -12.28 22.66 25.49
N ASN A 48 -13.30 22.06 24.87
CA ASN A 48 -13.86 20.76 25.29
C ASN A 48 -12.99 19.59 24.80
N TYR A 49 -11.70 19.62 25.06
CA TYR A 49 -10.74 18.59 24.60
C TYR A 49 -11.04 17.18 25.16
N ASN A 50 -11.84 17.07 26.22
CA ASN A 50 -12.27 15.77 26.75
C ASN A 50 -13.28 15.04 25.83
N ASP A 51 -13.85 15.74 24.85
CA ASP A 51 -14.79 15.18 23.89
C ASP A 51 -14.06 14.63 22.63
N ILE A 52 -12.74 14.68 22.60
CA ILE A 52 -11.94 14.08 21.52
C ILE A 52 -12.22 12.59 21.49
N LYS A 53 -12.63 12.10 20.33
CA LYS A 53 -12.88 10.70 20.08
C LYS A 53 -11.58 9.98 19.75
N ARG A 54 -11.49 8.73 20.20
CA ARG A 54 -10.40 7.83 19.87
C ARG A 54 -10.39 7.54 18.37
N VAL A 55 -9.20 7.53 17.78
CA VAL A 55 -8.98 7.30 16.36
C VAL A 55 -8.20 6.02 16.16
N TYR A 56 -8.63 5.20 15.21
CA TYR A 56 -7.91 4.04 14.72
C TYR A 56 -7.58 4.22 13.24
N SER A 57 -6.30 4.13 12.90
CA SER A 57 -5.82 4.09 11.51
C SER A 57 -5.27 2.69 11.23
N ILE A 58 -6.02 1.90 10.46
CA ILE A 58 -5.73 0.50 10.16
C ILE A 58 -5.17 0.42 8.74
N TRP A 59 -4.01 -0.19 8.59
CA TRP A 59 -3.30 -0.32 7.32
C TRP A 59 -3.12 -1.79 6.99
N ILE A 60 -3.69 -2.21 5.86
CA ILE A 60 -3.54 -3.56 5.32
C ILE A 60 -2.50 -3.48 4.20
N CYS A 61 -1.30 -3.97 4.47
CA CYS A 61 -0.16 -3.92 3.56
C CYS A 61 0.02 -5.29 2.91
N MET A 62 -0.24 -5.38 1.60
CA MET A 62 -0.12 -6.61 0.83
C MET A 62 1.29 -6.81 0.28
N ASN A 63 1.62 -8.04 -0.13
CA ASN A 63 2.90 -8.41 -0.70
C ASN A 63 4.10 -8.12 0.20
N MET A 64 3.90 -8.27 1.51
CA MET A 64 4.97 -8.17 2.50
C MET A 64 5.83 -9.44 2.50
N SER A 65 7.06 -9.32 2.99
CA SER A 65 7.96 -10.47 3.13
C SER A 65 7.49 -11.53 4.13
N GLN A 66 6.60 -11.14 5.05
CA GLN A 66 6.02 -12.02 6.08
C GLN A 66 4.67 -11.50 6.57
N ASN A 67 3.85 -12.43 7.11
CA ASN A 67 2.64 -12.06 7.84
C ASN A 67 3.03 -11.46 9.20
N CYS A 68 2.56 -10.25 9.47
CA CYS A 68 2.85 -9.54 10.72
C CYS A 68 1.72 -8.60 11.10
N MET A 69 1.61 -8.27 12.38
CA MET A 69 0.72 -7.25 12.88
C MET A 69 1.40 -6.43 13.97
N ASN A 70 1.35 -5.10 13.84
CA ASN A 70 1.90 -4.17 14.80
C ASN A 70 0.81 -3.21 15.28
N TYR A 71 0.75 -2.98 16.58
CA TYR A 71 -0.11 -2.01 17.20
C TYR A 71 0.73 -0.89 17.81
N ILE A 72 0.46 0.35 17.42
CA ILE A 72 1.19 1.55 17.85
C ILE A 72 0.18 2.47 18.50
N HIS A 73 0.45 2.90 19.73
CA HIS A 73 -0.43 3.76 20.49
C HIS A 73 0.36 4.59 21.51
N PHE A 74 -0.26 5.62 22.07
CA PHE A 74 0.36 6.42 23.11
C PHE A 74 0.26 5.73 24.47
N THR A 75 1.37 5.77 25.21
CA THR A 75 1.45 5.31 26.59
C THR A 75 2.03 6.42 27.46
N GLN A 76 1.71 6.40 28.76
CA GLN A 76 2.27 7.33 29.73
C GLN A 76 3.32 6.63 30.60
N GLU A 77 4.51 7.21 30.67
CA GLU A 77 5.58 6.75 31.51
C GLU A 77 5.93 7.83 32.56
N SER A 78 6.06 7.44 33.83
CA SER A 78 6.45 8.35 34.90
C SER A 78 7.97 8.50 34.95
N VAL A 79 8.49 9.64 34.51
CA VAL A 79 9.92 9.96 34.51
C VAL A 79 10.38 10.49 35.90
N VAL A 80 9.56 11.34 36.54
CA VAL A 80 9.83 11.92 37.86
C VAL A 80 8.53 11.97 38.67
N GLY A 81 8.56 11.44 39.89
CA GLY A 81 7.38 11.38 40.77
C GLY A 81 6.33 10.39 40.27
N THR A 82 5.17 10.40 40.98
CA THR A 82 4.09 9.41 40.74
C THR A 82 2.75 10.05 40.42
N TYR A 83 2.72 11.34 40.01
CA TYR A 83 1.48 12.03 39.68
C TYR A 83 0.83 11.44 38.44
N GLN A 84 -0.44 11.11 38.54
CA GLN A 84 -1.24 10.59 37.44
C GLN A 84 -2.06 11.72 36.80
N TRP A 85 -1.74 12.07 35.56
CA TRP A 85 -2.52 13.03 34.79
C TRP A 85 -3.88 12.43 34.43
N LYS A 86 -4.95 13.22 34.61
CA LYS A 86 -6.30 12.81 34.22
C LYS A 86 -6.50 12.98 32.72
N GLY A 87 -7.25 12.07 32.13
CA GLY A 87 -7.63 12.10 30.72
C GLY A 87 -7.41 10.77 30.05
N ASP A 88 -7.88 10.63 28.82
CA ASP A 88 -7.59 9.50 27.95
C ASP A 88 -6.36 9.83 27.10
N ILE A 89 -5.28 9.08 27.26
CA ILE A 89 -4.07 9.28 26.46
C ILE A 89 -4.08 8.43 25.20
N ASP A 90 -4.84 7.33 25.19
CA ASP A 90 -4.91 6.38 24.08
C ASP A 90 -5.87 6.86 22.99
N LEU A 91 -5.68 8.09 22.52
CA LEU A 91 -6.53 8.73 21.51
C LEU A 91 -6.08 8.42 20.06
N ALA A 92 -4.80 8.09 19.86
CA ALA A 92 -4.20 7.84 18.57
C ALA A 92 -3.71 6.38 18.48
N ASN A 93 -4.34 5.62 17.60
CA ASN A 93 -4.09 4.20 17.45
C ASN A 93 -3.79 3.87 15.98
N ILE A 94 -2.69 3.16 15.73
CA ILE A 94 -2.30 2.69 14.40
C ILE A 94 -2.16 1.18 14.47
N VAL A 95 -2.81 0.47 13.54
CA VAL A 95 -2.67 -0.96 13.35
C VAL A 95 -2.10 -1.20 11.97
N LEU A 96 -0.92 -1.82 11.89
CA LEU A 96 -0.28 -2.23 10.65
C LEU A 96 -0.43 -3.74 10.52
N ILE A 97 -1.10 -4.20 9.46
CA ILE A 97 -1.32 -5.61 9.15
C ILE A 97 -0.55 -5.93 7.87
N GLY A 98 0.52 -6.68 7.98
CA GLY A 98 1.31 -7.14 6.84
C GLY A 98 0.83 -8.50 6.36
N LEU A 99 0.46 -8.62 5.09
CA LEU A 99 0.05 -9.85 4.44
C LEU A 99 1.14 -10.31 3.49
N ALA A 100 1.69 -11.50 3.74
CA ALA A 100 2.57 -12.17 2.80
C ALA A 100 1.81 -12.59 1.54
N GLU A 101 2.54 -12.89 0.48
CA GLU A 101 1.93 -13.30 -0.79
C GLU A 101 1.22 -14.65 -0.68
N ASP A 102 1.77 -15.56 0.13
CA ASP A 102 1.17 -16.86 0.40
C ASP A 102 0.38 -16.83 1.72
N LEU A 103 -0.73 -17.57 1.75
CA LEU A 103 -1.56 -17.64 2.95
C LEU A 103 -0.79 -18.33 4.09
N PRO A 104 -0.91 -17.81 5.33
CA PRO A 104 -0.33 -18.48 6.49
C PRO A 104 -1.04 -19.82 6.77
N GLU A 105 -0.40 -20.67 7.55
CA GLU A 105 -1.00 -21.90 8.05
C GLU A 105 -2.23 -21.60 8.93
N LYS A 106 -3.09 -22.63 9.10
CA LYS A 106 -4.30 -22.54 9.93
C LYS A 106 -3.92 -22.55 11.42
N GLU A 107 -3.52 -21.42 11.93
CA GLU A 107 -3.25 -21.20 13.35
C GLU A 107 -4.08 -20.01 13.85
N GLU A 108 -4.59 -20.07 15.08
CA GLU A 108 -5.42 -19.05 15.72
C GLU A 108 -4.77 -17.64 15.63
N ARG A 109 -3.46 -17.56 15.84
CA ARG A 109 -2.72 -16.27 15.76
C ARG A 109 -2.71 -15.63 14.37
N TYR A 110 -2.96 -16.41 13.30
CA TYR A 110 -2.96 -15.95 11.91
C TYR A 110 -4.36 -15.94 11.28
N GLU A 111 -5.41 -16.15 12.06
CA GLU A 111 -6.79 -16.22 11.57
C GLU A 111 -7.17 -14.97 10.75
N LEU A 112 -6.91 -13.78 11.29
CA LEU A 112 -7.16 -12.52 10.57
C LEU A 112 -6.32 -12.40 9.30
N HIS A 113 -5.04 -12.75 9.33
CA HIS A 113 -4.17 -12.71 8.16
C HIS A 113 -4.64 -13.67 7.08
N ARG A 114 -5.11 -14.84 7.49
CA ARG A 114 -5.61 -15.86 6.57
C ARG A 114 -6.91 -15.40 5.90
N LEU A 115 -7.83 -14.82 6.65
CA LEU A 115 -9.08 -14.25 6.11
C LEU A 115 -8.79 -13.10 5.14
N LEU A 116 -8.02 -12.10 5.58
CA LEU A 116 -7.67 -10.94 4.74
C LEU A 116 -6.82 -11.37 3.54
N GLY A 117 -5.87 -12.28 3.75
CA GLY A 117 -5.05 -12.84 2.69
C GLY A 117 -5.88 -13.56 1.64
N ALA A 118 -6.87 -14.38 2.03
CA ALA A 118 -7.77 -15.04 1.10
C ALA A 118 -8.59 -14.00 0.29
N LEU A 119 -9.20 -13.03 0.97
CA LEU A 119 -10.00 -11.99 0.33
C LEU A 119 -9.21 -11.16 -0.69
N LEU A 120 -8.00 -10.74 -0.32
CA LEU A 120 -7.17 -9.79 -1.08
C LEU A 120 -6.15 -10.47 -2.02
N SER A 121 -6.02 -11.81 -1.97
CA SER A 121 -5.09 -12.56 -2.82
C SER A 121 -5.37 -12.33 -4.30
N ALA A 122 -4.32 -12.07 -5.06
CA ALA A 122 -4.36 -12.06 -6.52
C ALA A 122 -4.05 -13.44 -7.14
N LYS A 123 -3.65 -14.44 -6.31
CA LYS A 123 -3.32 -15.81 -6.74
C LYS A 123 -4.51 -16.73 -6.70
N LEU A 124 -5.40 -16.56 -5.71
CA LEU A 124 -6.57 -17.40 -5.52
C LEU A 124 -7.68 -17.00 -6.50
N ASN A 125 -8.30 -18.02 -7.12
CA ASN A 125 -9.51 -17.81 -7.89
C ASN A 125 -10.74 -17.62 -6.96
N VAL A 126 -11.87 -17.26 -7.55
CA VAL A 126 -13.09 -16.92 -6.80
C VAL A 126 -13.62 -18.11 -5.98
N ASP A 127 -13.58 -19.32 -6.55
CA ASP A 127 -14.09 -20.52 -5.87
C ASP A 127 -13.20 -20.90 -4.68
N GLU A 128 -11.87 -20.83 -4.82
CA GLU A 128 -10.93 -21.04 -3.72
C GLU A 128 -11.13 -20.03 -2.58
N LYS A 129 -11.41 -18.77 -2.91
CA LYS A 129 -11.74 -17.74 -1.90
C LYS A 129 -13.03 -18.08 -1.16
N PHE A 130 -14.08 -18.47 -1.89
CA PHE A 130 -15.34 -18.85 -1.29
C PHE A 130 -15.22 -20.08 -0.40
N ASP A 131 -14.42 -21.06 -0.80
CA ASP A 131 -14.16 -22.24 0.02
C ASP A 131 -13.49 -21.88 1.34
N ILE A 132 -12.49 -21.00 1.31
CA ILE A 132 -11.82 -20.54 2.52
C ILE A 132 -12.77 -19.72 3.40
N ILE A 133 -13.45 -18.72 2.85
CA ILE A 133 -14.32 -17.82 3.60
C ILE A 133 -15.51 -18.57 4.20
N GLY A 134 -16.14 -19.45 3.42
CA GLY A 134 -17.31 -20.20 3.87
C GLY A 134 -16.97 -21.34 4.83
N ASN A 135 -15.96 -22.15 4.50
CA ASN A 135 -15.67 -23.39 5.24
C ASN A 135 -14.74 -23.20 6.44
N GLU A 136 -13.86 -22.18 6.41
CA GLU A 136 -12.93 -21.96 7.52
C GLU A 136 -13.42 -20.91 8.51
N PHE A 137 -14.22 -19.92 8.03
CA PHE A 137 -14.66 -18.79 8.85
C PHE A 137 -16.16 -18.76 9.10
N ASP A 138 -16.91 -19.76 8.60
CA ASP A 138 -18.37 -19.86 8.74
C ASP A 138 -19.10 -18.56 8.30
N ILE A 139 -18.52 -17.80 7.35
CA ILE A 139 -19.12 -16.57 6.83
C ILE A 139 -20.18 -16.97 5.80
N PRO A 140 -21.46 -16.62 6.01
CA PRO A 140 -22.50 -16.92 5.05
C PRO A 140 -22.24 -16.22 3.71
N LEU A 141 -22.07 -16.99 2.65
CA LEU A 141 -21.86 -16.47 1.30
C LEU A 141 -23.17 -16.13 0.63
N GLU A 142 -23.87 -15.12 1.17
CA GLU A 142 -25.08 -14.57 0.55
C GLU A 142 -24.74 -13.85 -0.78
N SER A 143 -25.78 -13.57 -1.57
CA SER A 143 -25.63 -13.00 -2.92
C SER A 143 -24.76 -11.73 -2.95
N ASP A 144 -24.87 -10.88 -1.94
CA ASP A 144 -24.19 -9.60 -1.88
C ASP A 144 -22.69 -9.79 -1.58
N ILE A 145 -22.36 -10.65 -0.61
CA ILE A 145 -20.95 -10.99 -0.29
C ILE A 145 -20.29 -11.67 -1.49
N ARG A 146 -20.98 -12.61 -2.15
CA ARG A 146 -20.46 -13.24 -3.38
C ARG A 146 -20.19 -12.22 -4.47
N LYS A 147 -21.09 -11.26 -4.66
CA LYS A 147 -20.93 -10.20 -5.64
C LYS A 147 -19.71 -9.32 -5.28
N ASP A 148 -19.62 -8.86 -4.04
CA ASP A 148 -18.55 -7.98 -3.59
C ASP A 148 -17.16 -8.66 -3.73
N VAL A 149 -17.03 -9.94 -3.34
CA VAL A 149 -15.77 -10.70 -3.52
C VAL A 149 -15.44 -10.88 -4.99
N ASN A 150 -16.45 -11.13 -5.84
CA ASN A 150 -16.24 -11.26 -7.28
C ASN A 150 -15.82 -9.94 -7.92
N ASP A 151 -16.45 -8.82 -7.53
CA ASP A 151 -16.11 -7.48 -8.00
C ASP A 151 -14.68 -7.08 -7.56
N MET A 152 -14.26 -7.44 -6.34
CA MET A 152 -12.88 -7.28 -5.87
C MET A 152 -11.89 -8.10 -6.69
N CYS A 153 -12.23 -9.35 -7.04
CA CYS A 153 -11.39 -10.19 -7.89
C CYS A 153 -11.21 -9.60 -9.29
N ASN A 154 -12.31 -9.16 -9.90
CA ASN A 154 -12.29 -8.57 -11.23
C ASN A 154 -11.50 -7.26 -11.27
N LEU A 155 -11.66 -6.40 -10.26
CA LEU A 155 -10.88 -5.17 -10.13
C LEU A 155 -9.38 -5.46 -9.95
N SER A 156 -9.03 -6.42 -9.11
CA SER A 156 -7.65 -6.83 -8.88
C SER A 156 -7.01 -7.40 -10.15
N GLN A 157 -7.77 -8.17 -10.93
CA GLN A 157 -7.32 -8.77 -12.18
C GLN A 157 -7.14 -7.69 -13.28
N GLY A 158 -8.08 -6.76 -13.41
CA GLY A 158 -7.98 -5.64 -14.35
C GLY A 158 -6.78 -4.74 -14.07
N ILE A 159 -6.50 -4.42 -12.80
CA ILE A 159 -5.31 -3.64 -12.40
C ILE A 159 -4.01 -4.40 -12.73
N LYS A 160 -3.99 -5.74 -12.54
CA LYS A 160 -2.83 -6.58 -12.86
C LYS A 160 -2.56 -6.62 -14.37
N GLU A 161 -3.59 -6.78 -15.18
CA GLU A 161 -3.48 -6.76 -16.64
C GLU A 161 -3.00 -5.40 -17.15
N GLN A 162 -3.56 -4.31 -16.66
CA GLN A 162 -3.12 -2.96 -17.03
C GLN A 162 -1.65 -2.70 -16.64
N ALA A 163 -1.25 -3.06 -15.41
CA ALA A 163 0.13 -2.91 -14.97
C ALA A 163 1.11 -3.78 -15.78
N TYR A 164 0.67 -4.98 -16.21
CA TYR A 164 1.47 -5.85 -17.07
C TYR A 164 1.66 -5.23 -18.48
N VAL A 165 0.59 -4.69 -19.06
CA VAL A 165 0.65 -4.02 -20.38
C VAL A 165 1.56 -2.79 -20.31
N GLU A 166 1.33 -1.90 -19.33
CA GLU A 166 2.16 -0.70 -19.14
C GLU A 166 3.64 -1.05 -18.88
N GLY A 167 3.89 -2.07 -18.04
CA GLY A 167 5.25 -2.54 -17.76
C GLY A 167 5.94 -3.13 -19.00
N THR A 168 5.20 -3.86 -19.81
CA THR A 168 5.71 -4.45 -21.05
C THR A 168 6.02 -3.37 -22.09
N GLU A 169 5.11 -2.41 -22.29
CA GLU A 169 5.30 -1.29 -23.21
C GLU A 169 6.50 -0.43 -22.81
N ASN A 170 6.60 -0.07 -21.54
CA ASN A 170 7.72 0.67 -20.98
C ASN A 170 9.04 -0.11 -21.13
N GLY A 171 9.03 -1.41 -20.84
CA GLY A 171 10.22 -2.27 -20.99
C GLY A 171 10.68 -2.36 -22.45
N ILE A 172 9.76 -2.46 -23.41
CA ILE A 172 10.09 -2.45 -24.85
C ILE A 172 10.65 -1.09 -25.27
N ALA A 173 10.07 0.02 -24.78
CA ALA A 173 10.55 1.36 -25.10
C ALA A 173 11.96 1.60 -24.57
N ILE A 174 12.22 1.25 -23.30
CA ILE A 174 13.54 1.35 -22.68
C ILE A 174 14.56 0.47 -23.41
N GLY A 175 14.23 -0.81 -23.66
CA GLY A 175 15.11 -1.73 -24.36
C GLY A 175 15.46 -1.30 -25.81
N LYS A 176 14.53 -0.64 -26.49
CA LYS A 176 14.81 -0.02 -27.81
C LYS A 176 15.78 1.16 -27.68
N GLN A 177 15.57 2.05 -26.70
CA GLN A 177 16.46 3.19 -26.48
C GLN A 177 17.88 2.73 -26.09
N GLU A 178 18.00 1.78 -25.18
CA GLU A 178 19.28 1.20 -24.80
C GLU A 178 19.99 0.52 -25.99
N GLY A 179 19.26 -0.24 -26.79
CA GLY A 179 19.80 -0.90 -27.99
C GLY A 179 20.26 0.09 -29.06
N ILE A 180 19.56 1.19 -29.25
CA ILE A 180 19.97 2.28 -30.14
C ILE A 180 21.22 2.96 -29.61
N ALA A 181 21.25 3.33 -28.32
CA ALA A 181 22.40 3.95 -27.68
C ALA A 181 23.65 3.07 -27.80
N GLU A 182 23.53 1.76 -27.47
CA GLU A 182 24.62 0.81 -27.61
C GLU A 182 25.14 0.72 -29.05
N THR A 183 24.24 0.80 -30.02
CA THR A 183 24.59 0.76 -31.46
C THR A 183 25.34 2.02 -31.85
N ILE A 184 24.90 3.20 -31.44
CA ILE A 184 25.56 4.49 -31.66
C ILE A 184 26.97 4.46 -31.12
N ILE A 185 27.12 4.04 -29.86
CA ILE A 185 28.44 3.94 -29.18
C ILE A 185 29.36 2.98 -29.93
N LYS A 186 28.87 1.81 -30.35
CA LYS A 186 29.65 0.84 -31.13
C LYS A 186 30.10 1.40 -32.51
N MET A 187 29.26 2.18 -33.16
CA MET A 187 29.60 2.81 -34.42
C MET A 187 30.62 3.93 -34.25
N SER A 188 30.43 4.79 -33.24
CA SER A 188 31.38 5.85 -32.88
C SER A 188 32.77 5.27 -32.57
N ARG A 189 32.86 4.20 -31.79
CA ARG A 189 34.13 3.50 -31.49
C ARG A 189 34.79 2.87 -32.72
N LYS A 190 34.03 2.61 -33.77
CA LYS A 190 34.56 2.14 -35.07
C LYS A 190 34.98 3.28 -36.02
N GLY A 191 34.85 4.53 -35.59
CA GLY A 191 35.28 5.71 -36.32
C GLY A 191 34.24 6.32 -37.25
N TYR A 192 32.96 5.98 -37.09
CA TYR A 192 31.90 6.66 -37.84
C TYR A 192 31.62 8.03 -37.18
N GLU A 193 31.50 9.06 -38.01
CA GLU A 193 31.12 10.41 -37.57
C GLU A 193 29.61 10.49 -37.24
N ALA A 194 29.22 11.43 -36.38
CA ALA A 194 27.84 11.57 -35.92
C ALA A 194 26.83 11.74 -37.06
N GLU A 195 27.24 12.45 -38.13
CA GLU A 195 26.46 12.65 -39.35
C GLU A 195 26.22 11.34 -40.12
N GLN A 196 27.17 10.44 -40.15
CA GLN A 196 27.04 9.14 -40.78
C GLN A 196 26.14 8.20 -39.98
N ILE A 197 26.26 8.26 -38.64
CA ILE A 197 25.42 7.47 -37.73
C ILE A 197 23.96 7.95 -37.79
N SER A 198 23.75 9.25 -37.83
CA SER A 198 22.42 9.86 -37.93
C SER A 198 21.68 9.43 -39.21
N ASP A 199 22.37 9.41 -40.35
CA ASP A 199 21.82 8.94 -41.63
C ASP A 199 21.46 7.44 -41.64
N ILE A 200 22.23 6.61 -40.93
CA ILE A 200 21.99 5.16 -40.85
C ILE A 200 20.80 4.83 -39.94
N LEU A 201 20.63 5.60 -38.84
CA LEU A 201 19.63 5.31 -37.82
C LEU A 201 18.37 6.18 -37.92
N ASP A 202 18.25 7.03 -38.92
CA ASP A 202 17.15 8.01 -39.11
C ASP A 202 16.95 8.89 -37.87
N MET A 203 18.05 9.37 -37.30
CA MET A 203 18.08 10.26 -36.14
C MET A 203 18.71 11.59 -36.47
N THR A 204 18.60 12.58 -35.58
CA THR A 204 19.35 13.83 -35.75
C THR A 204 20.81 13.68 -35.31
N ALA A 205 21.73 14.40 -35.92
CA ALA A 205 23.13 14.40 -35.51
C ALA A 205 23.35 14.94 -34.09
N GLU A 206 22.43 15.79 -33.62
CA GLU A 206 22.42 16.30 -32.24
C GLU A 206 22.11 15.20 -31.21
N GLU A 207 21.06 14.41 -31.44
CA GLU A 207 20.72 13.25 -30.60
C GLU A 207 21.86 12.23 -30.55
N VAL A 208 22.50 11.97 -31.68
CA VAL A 208 23.66 11.06 -31.73
C VAL A 208 24.84 11.58 -30.90
N ARG A 209 25.15 12.90 -31.00
CA ARG A 209 26.23 13.50 -30.18
C ARG A 209 25.93 13.47 -28.71
N GLU A 210 24.68 13.77 -28.33
CA GLU A 210 24.27 13.74 -26.91
C GLU A 210 24.45 12.34 -26.31
N ILE A 211 24.15 11.29 -27.04
CA ILE A 211 24.35 9.91 -26.57
C ILE A 211 25.83 9.57 -26.44
N ILE A 212 26.67 10.03 -27.36
CA ILE A 212 28.13 9.79 -27.33
C ILE A 212 28.79 10.56 -26.18
N GLU A 213 28.33 11.78 -25.86
CA GLU A 213 28.90 12.61 -24.79
C GLU A 213 28.50 12.15 -23.37
N ASN A 214 27.38 11.43 -23.25
CA ASN A 214 26.89 10.93 -21.97
C ASN A 214 27.41 9.54 -21.60
N GLU A 215 28.34 8.98 -22.37
CA GLU A 215 29.06 7.73 -22.06
C GLU A 215 30.26 8.00 -21.11
#